data_a00f5d4283f9ac34c0447efac5deb71b
#
_entry.id   a00f5d4283f9ac34c0447efac5deb71b
#
_cell.length_a   1.000
_cell.length_b   1.000
_cell.length_c   1.000
_cell.angle_alpha   90.00
_cell.angle_beta   90.00
_cell.angle_gamma   90.00
#
_symmetry.space_group_name_H-M   'P 1'
#
loop_
_entity.id
_entity.type
_entity.pdbx_description
1 polymer ?
#
loop_
_entity_poly.entity_id
_entity_poly.type
_entity_poly.pdbx_seq_one_letter_code
_entity_poly.pdbx_strand_id
1 'polypeptide(L)'
;MANILCSPSKYVQGAGEMKKLGEYAQKYGKKALVLITESGYKRIEDVLKVGFEGYDIEPVYEYFNRECSKTEINRLIAVMNEKGCDVVIGIGGGKILDTAKAVAYYKEVPVLICPTIASTDAPCSALSVIYTDEGVFEEYLFLPANPNMVLMDTEIIAKSPVRLTVSGMGDALATYFEARACQASEATTCAGGNVTMAAMSLAKLCFDTLMNEGVKAKLALEAGACTKAVEKVIEANTLLSGIGFESGGLAGAHAIHNGFTVLDECHHMYHGEKVAFGTITQLVLEDLSLIHISEPTRLGMI
;
A
#
# COMPACT_ATOMS: atom_id res chain seq x y z
N MET A 1 27.80 -2.62 0.38
CA MET A 1 26.55 -3.41 0.28
C MET A 1 26.00 -3.25 -1.14
N ALA A 2 25.20 -4.20 -1.66
CA ALA A 2 24.58 -4.03 -2.99
C ALA A 2 23.46 -2.99 -2.95
N ASN A 3 23.25 -2.26 -4.04
CA ASN A 3 22.09 -1.39 -4.21
C ASN A 3 20.94 -2.24 -4.73
N ILE A 4 19.80 -2.25 -4.04
CA ILE A 4 18.66 -3.11 -4.38
C ILE A 4 17.40 -2.24 -4.57
N LEU A 5 16.63 -2.56 -5.61
CA LEU A 5 15.31 -2.00 -5.85
C LEU A 5 14.32 -3.13 -6.08
N CYS A 6 13.23 -3.12 -5.34
CA CYS A 6 12.13 -4.05 -5.44
C CYS A 6 10.86 -3.34 -5.91
N SER A 7 10.00 -4.02 -6.66
CA SER A 7 8.71 -3.49 -7.11
C SER A 7 7.75 -4.63 -7.47
N PRO A 8 6.43 -4.40 -7.49
CA PRO A 8 5.49 -5.34 -8.08
C PRO A 8 5.88 -5.66 -9.53
N SER A 9 5.61 -6.91 -9.97
CA SER A 9 5.87 -7.29 -11.36
C SER A 9 5.00 -6.49 -12.33
N LYS A 10 3.83 -6.04 -11.89
CA LYS A 10 2.92 -5.20 -12.67
C LYS A 10 2.12 -4.27 -11.75
N TYR A 11 2.04 -3.00 -12.13
CA TYR A 11 1.12 -2.04 -11.54
C TYR A 11 0.14 -1.57 -12.61
N VAL A 12 -1.16 -1.57 -12.31
CA VAL A 12 -2.23 -1.08 -13.19
C VAL A 12 -3.07 -0.09 -12.41
N GLN A 13 -3.30 1.07 -12.98
CA GLN A 13 -4.15 2.11 -12.39
C GLN A 13 -5.06 2.73 -13.44
N GLY A 14 -6.33 2.85 -13.12
CA GLY A 14 -7.31 3.53 -13.98
C GLY A 14 -8.72 3.40 -13.45
N ALA A 15 -9.64 4.20 -13.99
CA ALA A 15 -11.05 4.12 -13.66
C ALA A 15 -11.70 2.89 -14.29
N GLY A 16 -12.41 2.09 -13.48
CA GLY A 16 -13.11 0.90 -13.94
C GLY A 16 -12.21 -0.31 -14.22
N GLU A 17 -10.93 -0.30 -13.83
CA GLU A 17 -10.00 -1.40 -14.10
C GLU A 17 -10.39 -2.69 -13.35
N MET A 18 -11.11 -2.60 -12.24
CA MET A 18 -11.63 -3.78 -11.53
C MET A 18 -12.63 -4.59 -12.39
N LYS A 19 -13.29 -3.96 -13.35
CA LYS A 19 -14.17 -4.64 -14.32
C LYS A 19 -13.41 -5.53 -15.32
N LYS A 20 -12.08 -5.53 -15.28
CA LYS A 20 -11.19 -6.37 -16.10
C LYS A 20 -10.37 -7.34 -15.24
N LEU A 21 -10.76 -7.53 -13.98
CA LEU A 21 -9.98 -8.33 -13.03
C LEU A 21 -9.74 -9.76 -13.53
N GLY A 22 -10.74 -10.40 -14.14
CA GLY A 22 -10.63 -11.73 -14.74
C GLY A 22 -9.66 -11.78 -15.93
N GLU A 23 -9.62 -10.73 -16.78
CA GLU A 23 -8.63 -10.62 -17.86
C GLU A 23 -7.19 -10.67 -17.33
N TYR A 24 -6.97 -10.01 -16.20
CA TYR A 24 -5.66 -10.00 -15.57
C TYR A 24 -5.38 -11.33 -14.85
N ALA A 25 -6.33 -11.77 -14.03
CA ALA A 25 -6.14 -12.91 -13.13
C ALA A 25 -5.99 -14.25 -13.86
N GLN A 26 -6.68 -14.48 -14.98
CA GLN A 26 -6.58 -15.72 -15.78
C GLN A 26 -5.15 -16.01 -16.30
N LYS A 27 -4.26 -15.00 -16.28
CA LYS A 27 -2.84 -15.15 -16.67
C LYS A 27 -2.00 -15.79 -15.57
N TYR A 28 -2.53 -15.86 -14.35
CA TYR A 28 -1.82 -16.32 -13.17
C TYR A 28 -2.37 -17.63 -12.62
N GLY A 29 -3.62 -17.99 -12.92
CA GLY A 29 -4.24 -19.21 -12.46
C GLY A 29 -5.61 -19.45 -13.09
N LYS A 30 -6.26 -20.52 -12.67
CA LYS A 30 -7.61 -20.93 -13.14
C LYS A 30 -8.67 -20.79 -12.06
N LYS A 31 -8.27 -20.82 -10.81
CA LYS A 31 -9.19 -20.76 -9.67
C LYS A 31 -8.65 -19.83 -8.58
N ALA A 32 -9.27 -18.68 -8.44
CA ALA A 32 -8.82 -17.63 -7.55
C ALA A 32 -9.50 -17.70 -6.17
N LEU A 33 -8.71 -17.75 -5.09
CA LEU A 33 -9.21 -17.35 -3.77
C LEU A 33 -9.34 -15.82 -3.75
N VAL A 34 -10.56 -15.31 -3.66
CA VAL A 34 -10.84 -13.86 -3.59
C VAL A 34 -11.15 -13.47 -2.16
N LEU A 35 -10.18 -12.86 -1.47
CA LEU A 35 -10.32 -12.41 -0.09
C LEU A 35 -10.85 -10.98 -0.06
N ILE A 36 -11.99 -10.77 0.60
CA ILE A 36 -12.69 -9.48 0.70
C ILE A 36 -13.54 -9.45 1.98
N THR A 37 -13.85 -8.25 2.52
CA THR A 37 -14.87 -8.18 3.58
C THR A 37 -16.28 -8.37 3.02
N GLU A 38 -17.21 -8.89 3.82
CA GLU A 38 -18.62 -9.00 3.42
C GLU A 38 -19.21 -7.65 2.98
N SER A 39 -18.92 -6.58 3.74
CA SER A 39 -19.36 -5.23 3.40
C SER A 39 -18.67 -4.68 2.15
N GLY A 40 -17.41 -5.04 1.91
CA GLY A 40 -16.67 -4.72 0.69
C GLY A 40 -17.28 -5.38 -0.53
N TYR A 41 -17.57 -6.68 -0.43
CA TYR A 41 -18.25 -7.43 -1.49
C TYR A 41 -19.57 -6.79 -1.88
N LYS A 42 -20.44 -6.52 -0.91
CA LYS A 42 -21.75 -5.86 -1.16
C LYS A 42 -21.66 -4.51 -1.87
N ARG A 43 -20.56 -3.77 -1.64
CA ARG A 43 -20.36 -2.46 -2.28
C ARG A 43 -19.95 -2.53 -3.75
N ILE A 44 -19.23 -3.59 -4.15
CA ILE A 44 -18.66 -3.72 -5.50
C ILE A 44 -19.06 -5.03 -6.19
N GLU A 45 -20.10 -5.70 -5.69
CA GLU A 45 -20.57 -6.99 -6.22
C GLU A 45 -20.83 -6.95 -7.74
N ASP A 46 -21.51 -5.92 -8.23
CA ASP A 46 -21.78 -5.79 -9.66
C ASP A 46 -20.51 -5.55 -10.49
N VAL A 47 -19.52 -4.83 -9.92
CA VAL A 47 -18.22 -4.63 -10.55
C VAL A 47 -17.46 -5.95 -10.64
N LEU A 48 -17.51 -6.77 -9.57
CA LEU A 48 -16.84 -8.08 -9.53
C LEU A 48 -17.50 -9.08 -10.48
N LYS A 49 -18.84 -9.11 -10.55
CA LYS A 49 -19.56 -9.95 -11.51
C LYS A 49 -19.10 -9.68 -12.94
N VAL A 50 -19.12 -8.40 -13.35
CA VAL A 50 -18.61 -7.98 -14.67
C VAL A 50 -17.13 -8.29 -14.81
N GLY A 51 -16.35 -8.09 -13.72
CA GLY A 51 -14.90 -8.28 -13.71
C GLY A 51 -14.45 -9.70 -14.02
N PHE A 52 -15.25 -10.72 -13.68
CA PHE A 52 -14.94 -12.12 -13.93
C PHE A 52 -15.73 -12.74 -15.10
N GLU A 53 -16.75 -12.03 -15.62
CA GLU A 53 -17.60 -12.56 -16.68
C GLU A 53 -16.83 -12.81 -17.99
N GLY A 54 -16.94 -14.04 -18.52
CA GLY A 54 -16.34 -14.41 -19.81
C GLY A 54 -14.84 -14.72 -19.78
N TYR A 55 -14.20 -14.71 -18.62
CA TYR A 55 -12.79 -15.07 -18.47
C TYR A 55 -12.61 -16.50 -17.92
N ASP A 56 -11.50 -17.14 -18.27
CA ASP A 56 -11.16 -18.51 -17.90
C ASP A 56 -10.52 -18.54 -16.49
N ILE A 57 -11.26 -18.08 -15.50
CA ILE A 57 -10.89 -18.09 -14.09
C ILE A 57 -12.14 -18.13 -13.21
N GLU A 58 -12.18 -19.07 -12.26
CA GLU A 58 -13.27 -19.23 -11.29
C GLU A 58 -12.96 -18.49 -9.99
N PRO A 59 -13.74 -17.46 -9.58
CA PRO A 59 -13.56 -16.83 -8.29
C PRO A 59 -14.22 -17.62 -7.16
N VAL A 60 -13.46 -17.91 -6.10
CA VAL A 60 -13.93 -18.44 -4.82
C VAL A 60 -13.84 -17.35 -3.78
N TYR A 61 -14.99 -16.78 -3.40
CA TYR A 61 -15.04 -15.68 -2.45
C TYR A 61 -14.97 -16.19 -1.02
N GLU A 62 -14.06 -15.56 -0.23
CA GLU A 62 -13.92 -15.79 1.21
C GLU A 62 -13.98 -14.46 1.95
N TYR A 63 -14.77 -14.42 3.02
CA TYR A 63 -14.88 -13.24 3.83
C TYR A 63 -13.77 -13.16 4.88
N PHE A 64 -13.10 -12.02 4.88
CA PHE A 64 -12.00 -11.74 5.79
C PHE A 64 -12.46 -11.60 7.24
N ASN A 65 -11.77 -12.26 8.17
CA ASN A 65 -12.11 -12.31 9.59
C ASN A 65 -11.30 -11.31 10.42
N ARG A 66 -11.37 -10.03 10.07
CA ARG A 66 -10.88 -8.84 10.79
C ARG A 66 -9.36 -8.64 10.86
N GLU A 67 -8.56 -9.67 11.22
CA GLU A 67 -7.12 -9.49 11.48
C GLU A 67 -6.26 -10.30 10.53
N CYS A 68 -5.08 -9.75 10.19
CA CYS A 68 -4.04 -10.49 9.49
C CYS A 68 -3.30 -11.35 10.51
N SER A 69 -3.93 -12.45 10.94
CA SER A 69 -3.40 -13.34 11.97
C SER A 69 -3.03 -14.71 11.40
N LYS A 70 -2.16 -15.43 12.13
CA LYS A 70 -1.80 -16.82 11.77
C LYS A 70 -3.03 -17.73 11.70
N THR A 71 -4.01 -17.51 12.55
CA THR A 71 -5.29 -18.24 12.56
C THR A 71 -6.01 -18.03 11.23
N GLU A 72 -6.18 -16.78 10.80
CA GLU A 72 -6.88 -16.45 9.55
C GLU A 72 -6.11 -16.92 8.31
N ILE A 73 -4.79 -16.76 8.31
CA ILE A 73 -3.93 -17.26 7.23
C ILE A 73 -4.09 -18.79 7.08
N ASN A 74 -4.02 -19.56 8.18
CA ASN A 74 -4.18 -20.99 8.16
C ASN A 74 -5.59 -21.42 7.73
N ARG A 75 -6.64 -20.70 8.14
CA ARG A 75 -8.01 -20.94 7.68
C ARG A 75 -8.10 -20.83 6.16
N LEU A 76 -7.56 -19.76 5.59
CA LEU A 76 -7.59 -19.50 4.15
C LEU A 76 -6.74 -20.50 3.36
N ILE A 77 -5.61 -20.94 3.90
CA ILE A 77 -4.81 -22.04 3.31
C ILE A 77 -5.61 -23.32 3.25
N ALA A 78 -6.37 -23.66 4.31
CA ALA A 78 -7.23 -24.84 4.30
C ALA A 78 -8.32 -24.75 3.22
N VAL A 79 -8.95 -23.58 3.07
CA VAL A 79 -9.93 -23.31 2.01
C VAL A 79 -9.30 -23.47 0.62
N MET A 80 -8.10 -22.91 0.40
CA MET A 80 -7.39 -23.05 -0.88
C MET A 80 -7.15 -24.53 -1.22
N ASN A 81 -6.73 -25.34 -0.23
CA ASN A 81 -6.50 -26.76 -0.41
C ASN A 81 -7.80 -27.51 -0.76
N GLU A 82 -8.89 -27.23 -0.04
CA GLU A 82 -10.20 -27.86 -0.27
C GLU A 82 -10.78 -27.51 -1.63
N LYS A 83 -10.69 -26.23 -2.02
CA LYS A 83 -11.29 -25.73 -3.27
C LYS A 83 -10.37 -25.88 -4.48
N GLY A 84 -9.08 -26.17 -4.27
CA GLY A 84 -8.09 -26.27 -5.34
C GLY A 84 -7.77 -24.92 -5.98
N CYS A 85 -7.70 -23.83 -5.18
CA CYS A 85 -7.33 -22.52 -5.68
C CYS A 85 -5.82 -22.46 -5.98
N ASP A 86 -5.44 -21.79 -7.08
CA ASP A 86 -4.07 -21.69 -7.60
C ASP A 86 -3.55 -20.25 -7.74
N VAL A 87 -4.37 -19.25 -7.36
CA VAL A 87 -4.01 -17.84 -7.26
C VAL A 87 -4.78 -17.18 -6.12
N VAL A 88 -4.19 -16.16 -5.49
CA VAL A 88 -4.84 -15.36 -4.44
C VAL A 88 -5.10 -13.96 -4.96
N ILE A 89 -6.29 -13.43 -4.68
CA ILE A 89 -6.67 -12.04 -4.96
C ILE A 89 -7.13 -11.39 -3.65
N GLY A 90 -6.40 -10.38 -3.18
CA GLY A 90 -6.79 -9.58 -2.01
C GLY A 90 -7.49 -8.30 -2.44
N ILE A 91 -8.74 -8.07 -1.99
CA ILE A 91 -9.52 -6.87 -2.34
C ILE A 91 -9.91 -6.13 -1.05
N GLY A 92 -9.33 -4.95 -0.82
CA GLY A 92 -9.66 -4.20 0.39
C GLY A 92 -8.60 -3.22 0.87
N GLY A 93 -8.46 -3.12 2.20
CA GLY A 93 -7.43 -2.34 2.88
C GLY A 93 -6.25 -3.19 3.37
N GLY A 94 -5.28 -2.55 4.01
CA GLY A 94 -3.98 -3.13 4.36
C GLY A 94 -4.02 -4.54 4.97
N LYS A 95 -4.82 -4.78 6.01
CA LYS A 95 -4.90 -6.10 6.68
C LYS A 95 -5.33 -7.24 5.74
N ILE A 96 -6.28 -6.97 4.83
CA ILE A 96 -6.72 -7.96 3.83
C ILE A 96 -5.60 -8.22 2.83
N LEU A 97 -4.93 -7.16 2.39
CA LEU A 97 -3.86 -7.25 1.40
C LEU A 97 -2.65 -8.01 1.97
N ASP A 98 -2.29 -7.74 3.22
CA ASP A 98 -1.23 -8.46 3.92
C ASP A 98 -1.58 -9.93 4.14
N THR A 99 -2.84 -10.24 4.52
CA THR A 99 -3.30 -11.62 4.62
C THR A 99 -3.23 -12.33 3.27
N ALA A 100 -3.65 -11.68 2.19
CA ALA A 100 -3.59 -12.27 0.83
C ALA A 100 -2.13 -12.55 0.41
N LYS A 101 -1.20 -11.61 0.67
CA LYS A 101 0.24 -11.81 0.42
C LYS A 101 0.80 -12.99 1.24
N ALA A 102 0.47 -13.06 2.53
CA ALA A 102 0.94 -14.13 3.41
C ALA A 102 0.40 -15.51 2.98
N VAL A 103 -0.90 -15.62 2.65
CA VAL A 103 -1.51 -16.86 2.15
C VAL A 103 -0.85 -17.33 0.86
N ALA A 104 -0.65 -16.40 -0.08
CA ALA A 104 0.02 -16.70 -1.36
C ALA A 104 1.46 -17.17 -1.16
N TYR A 105 2.19 -16.55 -0.22
CA TYR A 105 3.55 -16.93 0.14
C TYR A 105 3.61 -18.38 0.67
N TYR A 106 2.78 -18.71 1.67
CA TYR A 106 2.79 -20.07 2.24
C TYR A 106 2.27 -21.14 1.26
N LYS A 107 1.48 -20.74 0.26
CA LYS A 107 0.98 -21.64 -0.79
C LYS A 107 1.87 -21.67 -2.03
N GLU A 108 2.89 -20.81 -2.10
CA GLU A 108 3.77 -20.66 -3.26
C GLU A 108 3.00 -20.41 -4.57
N VAL A 109 1.95 -19.56 -4.50
CA VAL A 109 1.10 -19.21 -5.64
C VAL A 109 1.15 -17.71 -5.93
N PRO A 110 0.77 -17.28 -7.15
CA PRO A 110 0.68 -15.87 -7.48
C PRO A 110 -0.32 -15.12 -6.62
N VAL A 111 -0.04 -13.81 -6.38
CA VAL A 111 -0.94 -12.90 -5.67
C VAL A 111 -1.21 -11.62 -6.45
N LEU A 112 -2.49 -11.25 -6.54
CA LEU A 112 -2.97 -9.98 -7.07
C LEU A 112 -3.54 -9.15 -5.92
N ILE A 113 -3.11 -7.92 -5.81
CA ILE A 113 -3.49 -6.98 -4.76
C ILE A 113 -4.36 -5.89 -5.36
N CYS A 114 -5.59 -5.76 -4.87
CA CYS A 114 -6.61 -4.85 -5.39
C CYS A 114 -7.10 -3.92 -4.27
N PRO A 115 -6.38 -2.84 -3.97
CA PRO A 115 -6.78 -1.89 -2.94
C PRO A 115 -8.11 -1.19 -3.29
N THR A 116 -8.97 -1.03 -2.30
CA THR A 116 -10.21 -0.24 -2.42
C THR A 116 -10.08 1.13 -1.75
N ILE A 117 -8.92 1.40 -1.17
CA ILE A 117 -8.54 2.65 -0.49
C ILE A 117 -7.05 2.92 -0.78
N ALA A 118 -6.63 4.18 -0.75
CA ALA A 118 -5.22 4.58 -0.90
C ALA A 118 -4.71 5.19 0.42
N SER A 119 -4.82 4.43 1.52
CA SER A 119 -4.55 4.91 2.89
C SER A 119 -3.14 4.62 3.39
N THR A 120 -2.38 3.78 2.70
CA THR A 120 -1.00 3.41 3.01
C THR A 120 -0.27 2.94 1.74
N ASP A 121 1.02 2.77 1.83
CA ASP A 121 1.90 2.29 0.75
C ASP A 121 2.13 0.75 0.75
N ALA A 122 1.56 0.04 1.72
CA ALA A 122 1.67 -1.40 1.86
C ALA A 122 1.30 -2.26 0.64
N PRO A 123 0.40 -1.84 -0.29
CA PRO A 123 -0.02 -2.70 -1.41
C PRO A 123 1.11 -3.20 -2.29
N CYS A 124 2.17 -2.40 -2.50
CA CYS A 124 3.25 -2.73 -3.43
C CYS A 124 4.40 -3.54 -2.81
N SER A 125 4.50 -3.60 -1.48
CA SER A 125 5.66 -4.14 -0.79
C SER A 125 5.68 -5.67 -0.67
N ALA A 126 6.90 -6.23 -0.57
CA ALA A 126 7.16 -7.62 -0.21
C ALA A 126 7.16 -7.80 1.33
N LEU A 127 6.13 -7.28 1.99
CA LEU A 127 5.98 -7.29 3.44
C LEU A 127 4.53 -7.50 3.82
N SER A 128 4.29 -8.30 4.86
CA SER A 128 2.99 -8.39 5.54
C SER A 128 3.19 -8.17 7.02
N VAL A 129 2.30 -7.40 7.65
CA VAL A 129 2.30 -7.21 9.09
C VAL A 129 1.35 -8.22 9.71
N ILE A 130 1.88 -9.07 10.59
CA ILE A 130 1.11 -10.13 11.26
C ILE A 130 0.72 -9.65 12.65
N TYR A 131 -0.53 -9.91 13.00
CA TYR A 131 -1.12 -9.56 14.29
C TYR A 131 -1.66 -10.82 14.99
N THR A 132 -1.85 -10.73 16.31
CA THR A 132 -2.65 -11.71 17.02
C THR A 132 -4.14 -11.58 16.64
N ASP A 133 -4.97 -12.55 17.02
CA ASP A 133 -6.42 -12.48 16.76
C ASP A 133 -7.10 -11.29 17.49
N GLU A 134 -6.45 -10.76 18.55
CA GLU A 134 -6.88 -9.56 19.30
C GLU A 134 -6.37 -8.25 18.66
N GLY A 135 -5.60 -8.32 17.58
CA GLY A 135 -5.09 -7.16 16.85
C GLY A 135 -3.80 -6.56 17.41
N VAL A 136 -3.07 -7.30 18.25
CA VAL A 136 -1.76 -6.89 18.75
C VAL A 136 -0.69 -7.26 17.72
N PHE A 137 0.26 -6.34 17.46
CA PHE A 137 1.39 -6.62 16.56
C PHE A 137 2.17 -7.87 17.03
N GLU A 138 2.44 -8.79 16.11
CA GLU A 138 3.19 -10.01 16.39
C GLU A 138 4.54 -10.00 15.67
N GLU A 139 4.56 -9.84 14.33
CA GLU A 139 5.81 -9.84 13.56
C GLU A 139 5.66 -9.18 12.17
N TYR A 140 6.79 -8.85 11.58
CA TYR A 140 6.90 -8.54 10.15
C TYR A 140 7.25 -9.81 9.38
N LEU A 141 6.39 -10.23 8.47
CA LEU A 141 6.65 -11.31 7.52
C LEU A 141 7.26 -10.71 6.25
N PHE A 142 8.59 -10.82 6.12
CA PHE A 142 9.28 -10.42 4.90
C PHE A 142 9.10 -11.50 3.83
N LEU A 143 8.67 -11.09 2.65
CA LEU A 143 8.38 -11.95 1.53
C LEU A 143 9.55 -11.94 0.53
N PRO A 144 9.81 -13.04 -0.19
CA PRO A 144 10.92 -13.11 -1.14
C PRO A 144 10.70 -12.28 -2.42
N ALA A 145 9.45 -11.87 -2.69
CA ALA A 145 9.07 -11.10 -3.87
C ALA A 145 7.85 -10.22 -3.59
N ASN A 146 7.78 -9.10 -4.30
CA ASN A 146 6.61 -8.23 -4.32
C ASN A 146 5.43 -8.91 -5.03
N PRO A 147 4.18 -8.40 -4.85
CA PRO A 147 3.01 -8.96 -5.53
C PRO A 147 3.19 -9.08 -7.05
N ASN A 148 2.63 -10.13 -7.63
CA ASN A 148 2.64 -10.34 -9.07
C ASN A 148 1.91 -9.20 -9.81
N MET A 149 0.88 -8.63 -9.15
CA MET A 149 0.17 -7.49 -9.69
C MET A 149 -0.47 -6.66 -8.58
N VAL A 150 -0.45 -5.33 -8.76
CA VAL A 150 -1.25 -4.37 -7.99
C VAL A 150 -2.21 -3.69 -8.95
N LEU A 151 -3.53 -3.75 -8.65
CA LEU A 151 -4.60 -3.18 -9.48
C LEU A 151 -5.34 -2.09 -8.70
N MET A 152 -5.19 -0.85 -9.13
CA MET A 152 -5.80 0.34 -8.52
C MET A 152 -6.98 0.82 -9.38
N ASP A 153 -8.20 0.53 -8.95
CA ASP A 153 -9.40 1.13 -9.58
C ASP A 153 -9.65 2.51 -8.97
N THR A 154 -9.31 3.55 -9.70
CA THR A 154 -9.40 4.93 -9.20
C THR A 154 -10.84 5.38 -8.97
N GLU A 155 -11.83 4.79 -9.66
CA GLU A 155 -13.25 5.07 -9.43
C GLU A 155 -13.75 4.48 -8.09
N ILE A 156 -13.28 3.29 -7.73
CA ILE A 156 -13.60 2.67 -6.43
C ILE A 156 -12.92 3.44 -5.30
N ILE A 157 -11.64 3.76 -5.46
CA ILE A 157 -10.85 4.45 -4.43
C ILE A 157 -11.38 5.85 -4.19
N ALA A 158 -11.76 6.59 -5.24
CA ALA A 158 -12.32 7.94 -5.10
C ALA A 158 -13.66 7.98 -4.34
N LYS A 159 -14.38 6.87 -4.25
CA LYS A 159 -15.61 6.74 -3.44
C LYS A 159 -15.34 6.36 -1.97
N SER A 160 -14.10 6.13 -1.60
CA SER A 160 -13.73 5.85 -0.21
C SER A 160 -13.73 7.12 0.65
N PRO A 161 -13.81 7.00 1.99
CA PRO A 161 -13.72 8.18 2.86
C PRO A 161 -12.44 8.99 2.61
N VAL A 162 -12.57 10.28 2.37
CA VAL A 162 -11.46 11.20 2.02
C VAL A 162 -10.32 11.15 3.04
N ARG A 163 -10.66 11.02 4.35
CA ARG A 163 -9.68 10.88 5.44
C ARG A 163 -8.70 9.74 5.22
N LEU A 164 -9.11 8.64 4.57
CA LEU A 164 -8.21 7.51 4.27
C LEU A 164 -7.16 7.89 3.22
N THR A 165 -7.55 8.57 2.15
CA THR A 165 -6.58 9.05 1.14
C THR A 165 -5.65 10.11 1.73
N VAL A 166 -6.17 11.00 2.60
CA VAL A 166 -5.35 12.00 3.31
C VAL A 166 -4.37 11.32 4.28
N SER A 167 -4.80 10.27 4.98
CA SER A 167 -3.88 9.44 5.77
C SER A 167 -2.76 8.86 4.90
N GLY A 168 -3.09 8.32 3.72
CA GLY A 168 -2.09 7.85 2.76
C GLY A 168 -1.11 8.93 2.30
N MET A 169 -1.58 10.18 2.14
CA MET A 169 -0.66 11.30 1.87
C MET A 169 0.30 11.54 3.04
N GLY A 170 -0.16 11.38 4.28
CA GLY A 170 0.66 11.51 5.48
C GLY A 170 1.73 10.43 5.58
N ASP A 171 1.40 9.20 5.19
CA ASP A 171 2.31 8.07 5.08
C ASP A 171 3.36 8.32 3.99
N ALA A 172 2.90 8.59 2.78
CA ALA A 172 3.73 8.83 1.62
C ALA A 172 4.64 10.08 1.74
N LEU A 173 4.27 11.05 2.59
CA LEU A 173 5.11 12.22 2.87
C LEU A 173 6.43 11.84 3.54
N ALA A 174 6.44 10.83 4.41
CA ALA A 174 7.63 10.37 5.13
C ALA A 174 8.68 9.78 4.17
N THR A 175 8.24 9.11 3.12
CA THR A 175 9.06 8.29 2.22
C THR A 175 10.32 8.99 1.73
N TYR A 176 10.20 10.24 1.26
CA TYR A 176 11.36 11.00 0.77
C TYR A 176 12.36 11.33 1.88
N PHE A 177 11.87 11.74 3.04
CA PHE A 177 12.74 12.16 4.15
C PHE A 177 13.45 10.97 4.77
N GLU A 178 12.76 9.86 4.93
CA GLU A 178 13.34 8.63 5.46
C GLU A 178 14.33 7.99 4.50
N ALA A 179 14.00 7.91 3.20
CA ALA A 179 14.94 7.43 2.17
C ALA A 179 16.21 8.27 2.10
N ARG A 180 16.11 9.61 2.24
CA ARG A 180 17.24 10.52 2.32
C ARG A 180 18.11 10.25 3.57
N ALA A 181 17.49 10.06 4.73
CA ALA A 181 18.19 9.73 5.96
C ALA A 181 18.91 8.37 5.85
N CYS A 182 18.25 7.35 5.29
CA CYS A 182 18.85 6.05 5.03
C CYS A 182 20.03 6.13 4.03
N GLN A 183 19.89 6.91 2.96
CA GLN A 183 20.97 7.13 2.01
C GLN A 183 22.18 7.81 2.67
N ALA A 184 21.96 8.85 3.49
CA ALA A 184 23.03 9.59 4.16
C ALA A 184 23.76 8.75 5.22
N SER A 185 23.06 7.84 5.90
CA SER A 185 23.63 6.95 6.92
C SER A 185 24.11 5.60 6.37
N GLU A 186 23.95 5.35 5.06
CA GLU A 186 24.22 4.04 4.44
C GLU A 186 23.44 2.89 5.10
N ALA A 187 22.28 3.17 5.68
CA ALA A 187 21.45 2.16 6.33
C ALA A 187 20.89 1.15 5.33
N THR A 188 20.72 -0.08 5.80
CA THR A 188 20.08 -1.14 5.02
C THR A 188 18.58 -0.84 4.86
N THR A 189 18.08 -0.87 3.63
CA THR A 189 16.66 -0.71 3.30
C THR A 189 15.86 -1.99 3.58
N CYS A 190 14.53 -1.93 3.52
CA CYS A 190 13.68 -3.12 3.64
C CYS A 190 13.94 -4.15 2.51
N ALA A 191 14.44 -3.70 1.36
CA ALA A 191 14.87 -4.57 0.26
C ALA A 191 16.20 -5.32 0.55
N GLY A 192 16.86 -5.07 1.68
CA GLY A 192 18.07 -5.76 2.10
C GLY A 192 19.37 -5.22 1.51
N GLY A 193 19.34 -4.03 0.90
CA GLY A 193 20.51 -3.38 0.29
C GLY A 193 20.56 -1.88 0.57
N ASN A 194 21.46 -1.18 -0.10
CA ASN A 194 21.53 0.28 -0.06
C ASN A 194 20.51 0.92 -1.01
N VAL A 195 20.20 2.20 -0.75
CA VAL A 195 19.30 3.01 -1.57
C VAL A 195 19.84 3.15 -2.99
N THR A 196 18.99 2.90 -4.00
CA THR A 196 19.33 3.14 -5.41
C THR A 196 19.00 4.57 -5.82
N MET A 197 19.65 5.09 -6.89
CA MET A 197 19.26 6.37 -7.49
C MET A 197 17.79 6.37 -7.95
N ALA A 198 17.30 5.23 -8.44
CA ALA A 198 15.92 5.09 -8.89
C ALA A 198 14.95 5.18 -7.71
N ALA A 199 15.19 4.47 -6.60
CA ALA A 199 14.36 4.56 -5.38
C ALA A 199 14.31 5.99 -4.85
N MET A 200 15.47 6.68 -4.78
CA MET A 200 15.54 8.07 -4.34
C MET A 200 14.76 9.03 -5.26
N SER A 201 14.83 8.81 -6.57
CA SER A 201 14.08 9.61 -7.55
C SER A 201 12.57 9.39 -7.42
N LEU A 202 12.12 8.14 -7.18
CA LEU A 202 10.71 7.83 -6.96
C LEU A 202 10.20 8.42 -5.64
N ALA A 203 10.98 8.34 -4.56
CA ALA A 203 10.65 8.96 -3.29
C ALA A 203 10.53 10.49 -3.41
N LYS A 204 11.44 11.13 -4.17
CA LYS A 204 11.37 12.57 -4.45
C LYS A 204 10.15 12.92 -5.31
N LEU A 205 9.85 12.14 -6.35
CA LEU A 205 8.66 12.33 -7.17
C LEU A 205 7.38 12.17 -6.35
N CYS A 206 7.35 11.24 -5.40
CA CYS A 206 6.26 11.08 -4.43
C CYS A 206 6.03 12.39 -3.67
N PHE A 207 7.06 12.91 -3.01
CA PHE A 207 7.01 14.18 -2.29
C PHE A 207 6.52 15.34 -3.16
N ASP A 208 7.11 15.54 -4.34
CA ASP A 208 6.74 16.62 -5.26
C ASP A 208 5.28 16.50 -5.72
N THR A 209 4.81 15.28 -5.96
CA THR A 209 3.42 15.04 -6.34
C THR A 209 2.45 15.42 -5.22
N LEU A 210 2.74 15.02 -3.97
CA LEU A 210 1.92 15.38 -2.82
C LEU A 210 1.86 16.89 -2.60
N MET A 211 3.00 17.58 -2.69
CA MET A 211 3.08 19.03 -2.52
C MET A 211 2.32 19.80 -3.61
N ASN A 212 2.35 19.33 -4.84
CA ASN A 212 1.72 19.99 -5.98
C ASN A 212 0.23 19.66 -6.14
N GLU A 213 -0.18 18.42 -5.82
CA GLU A 213 -1.51 17.92 -6.15
C GLU A 213 -2.35 17.53 -4.92
N GLY A 214 -1.75 17.37 -3.73
CA GLY A 214 -2.44 16.84 -2.54
C GLY A 214 -3.68 17.62 -2.14
N VAL A 215 -3.59 18.96 -2.05
CA VAL A 215 -4.75 19.81 -1.71
C VAL A 215 -5.83 19.74 -2.79
N LYS A 216 -5.45 19.76 -4.07
CA LYS A 216 -6.38 19.65 -5.20
C LYS A 216 -7.11 18.31 -5.19
N ALA A 217 -6.38 17.22 -4.93
CA ALA A 217 -6.96 15.88 -4.81
C ALA A 217 -7.95 15.79 -3.65
N LYS A 218 -7.59 16.31 -2.46
CA LYS A 218 -8.49 16.34 -1.31
C LYS A 218 -9.78 17.08 -1.63
N LEU A 219 -9.71 18.29 -2.19
CA LEU A 219 -10.88 19.08 -2.56
C LEU A 219 -11.74 18.37 -3.62
N ALA A 220 -11.13 17.73 -4.61
CA ALA A 220 -11.84 16.96 -5.61
C ALA A 220 -12.57 15.76 -5.00
N LEU A 221 -11.94 15.01 -4.10
CA LEU A 221 -12.56 13.88 -3.38
C LEU A 221 -13.72 14.35 -2.49
N GLU A 222 -13.58 15.47 -1.80
CA GLU A 222 -14.67 16.08 -1.01
C GLU A 222 -15.87 16.48 -1.88
N ALA A 223 -15.64 16.83 -3.14
CA ALA A 223 -16.66 17.09 -4.15
C ALA A 223 -17.16 15.82 -4.87
N GLY A 224 -16.68 14.62 -4.50
CA GLY A 224 -17.04 13.35 -5.11
C GLY A 224 -16.48 13.14 -6.52
N ALA A 225 -15.40 13.84 -6.89
CA ALA A 225 -14.82 13.81 -8.23
C ALA A 225 -13.46 13.08 -8.26
N CYS A 226 -13.29 12.16 -9.22
CA CYS A 226 -11.99 11.55 -9.53
C CYS A 226 -11.32 12.36 -10.66
N THR A 227 -10.43 13.25 -10.26
CA THR A 227 -9.68 14.12 -11.20
C THR A 227 -8.25 13.60 -11.41
N LYS A 228 -7.53 14.19 -12.38
CA LYS A 228 -6.10 13.88 -12.58
C LYS A 228 -5.24 14.11 -11.32
N ALA A 229 -5.59 15.06 -10.47
CA ALA A 229 -4.92 15.25 -9.19
C ALA A 229 -5.16 14.07 -8.25
N VAL A 230 -6.38 13.52 -8.21
CA VAL A 230 -6.71 12.32 -7.43
C VAL A 230 -5.93 11.11 -7.95
N GLU A 231 -5.90 10.88 -9.26
CA GLU A 231 -5.15 9.78 -9.87
C GLU A 231 -3.66 9.84 -9.51
N LYS A 232 -3.04 11.04 -9.62
CA LYS A 232 -1.63 11.24 -9.25
C LYS A 232 -1.36 10.98 -7.75
N VAL A 233 -2.27 11.40 -6.87
CA VAL A 233 -2.14 11.16 -5.44
C VAL A 233 -2.32 9.67 -5.10
N ILE A 234 -3.22 8.96 -5.76
CA ILE A 234 -3.35 7.50 -5.61
C ILE A 234 -2.04 6.82 -6.01
N GLU A 235 -1.44 7.19 -7.14
CA GLU A 235 -0.14 6.67 -7.56
C GLU A 235 0.97 7.01 -6.56
N ALA A 236 1.01 8.25 -6.06
CA ALA A 236 1.97 8.66 -5.06
C ALA A 236 1.85 7.87 -3.76
N ASN A 237 0.63 7.74 -3.22
CA ASN A 237 0.37 7.02 -1.97
C ASN A 237 0.68 5.53 -2.06
N THR A 238 0.54 4.91 -3.23
CA THR A 238 0.60 3.45 -3.37
C THR A 238 1.87 2.99 -4.06
N LEU A 239 2.17 3.50 -5.25
CA LEU A 239 3.30 3.03 -6.06
C LEU A 239 4.60 3.73 -5.67
N LEU A 240 4.59 5.09 -5.72
CA LEU A 240 5.82 5.85 -5.51
C LEU A 240 6.31 5.72 -4.08
N SER A 241 5.38 5.81 -3.11
CA SER A 241 5.69 5.56 -1.70
C SER A 241 6.04 4.10 -1.45
N GLY A 242 5.30 3.15 -2.02
CA GLY A 242 5.52 1.72 -1.81
C GLY A 242 6.91 1.25 -2.27
N ILE A 243 7.35 1.66 -3.46
CA ILE A 243 8.71 1.38 -3.93
C ILE A 243 9.72 2.23 -3.16
N GLY A 244 9.35 3.48 -2.85
CA GLY A 244 10.19 4.44 -2.16
C GLY A 244 10.59 3.99 -0.76
N PHE A 245 9.64 3.52 0.06
CA PHE A 245 9.97 3.07 1.41
C PHE A 245 10.70 1.71 1.42
N GLU A 246 10.24 0.76 0.59
CA GLU A 246 10.83 -0.58 0.56
C GLU A 246 12.29 -0.55 0.10
N SER A 247 12.57 0.23 -0.96
CA SER A 247 13.90 0.34 -1.57
C SER A 247 14.70 1.57 -1.15
N GLY A 248 14.06 2.50 -0.42
CA GLY A 248 14.68 3.70 0.15
C GLY A 248 14.92 3.61 1.64
N GLY A 249 14.17 2.76 2.34
CA GLY A 249 14.29 2.53 3.79
C GLY A 249 13.36 3.39 4.64
N LEU A 250 13.23 3.00 5.90
CA LEU A 250 12.47 3.69 6.95
C LEU A 250 13.43 4.26 8.00
N ALA A 251 13.03 5.33 8.68
CA ALA A 251 13.85 6.01 9.68
C ALA A 251 13.00 6.54 10.86
N GLY A 252 13.17 7.80 11.22
CA GLY A 252 12.58 8.40 12.42
C GLY A 252 11.06 8.48 12.40
N ALA A 253 10.45 8.78 11.25
CA ALA A 253 9.00 8.94 11.15
C ALA A 253 8.25 7.66 11.52
N HIS A 254 8.66 6.53 10.95
CA HIS A 254 8.06 5.23 11.28
C HIS A 254 8.48 4.71 12.66
N ALA A 255 9.70 5.01 13.13
CA ALA A 255 10.10 4.66 14.49
C ALA A 255 9.22 5.37 15.54
N ILE A 256 8.90 6.65 15.34
CA ILE A 256 7.98 7.43 16.19
C ILE A 256 6.55 6.88 16.07
N HIS A 257 6.07 6.59 14.86
CA HIS A 257 4.78 5.94 14.65
C HIS A 257 4.67 4.65 15.46
N ASN A 258 5.70 3.79 15.43
CA ASN A 258 5.71 2.54 16.18
C ASN A 258 5.58 2.80 17.70
N GLY A 259 6.23 3.85 18.22
CA GLY A 259 6.06 4.29 19.60
C GLY A 259 4.61 4.69 19.93
N PHE A 260 3.87 5.28 18.98
CA PHE A 260 2.46 5.63 19.19
C PHE A 260 1.50 4.42 19.24
N THR A 261 1.91 3.26 18.74
CA THR A 261 1.03 2.08 18.74
C THR A 261 0.74 1.53 20.15
N VAL A 262 1.57 1.86 21.14
CA VAL A 262 1.38 1.45 22.54
C VAL A 262 0.54 2.43 23.36
N LEU A 263 0.13 3.57 22.78
CA LEU A 263 -0.67 4.59 23.44
C LEU A 263 -2.14 4.43 23.06
N ASP A 264 -2.99 4.10 24.03
CA ASP A 264 -4.44 3.90 23.83
C ASP A 264 -5.10 5.15 23.20
N GLU A 265 -4.64 6.35 23.56
CA GLU A 265 -5.14 7.62 23.05
C GLU A 265 -4.90 7.75 21.53
N CYS A 266 -3.95 7.00 20.96
CA CYS A 266 -3.60 7.06 19.55
C CYS A 266 -4.26 5.95 18.71
N HIS A 267 -5.02 5.02 19.31
CA HIS A 267 -5.62 3.90 18.58
C HIS A 267 -6.72 4.33 17.60
N HIS A 268 -7.34 5.49 17.81
CA HIS A 268 -8.34 6.05 16.88
C HIS A 268 -7.74 6.74 15.64
N MET A 269 -6.41 6.94 15.61
CA MET A 269 -5.70 7.57 14.51
C MET A 269 -5.28 6.53 13.47
N TYR A 270 -5.37 6.91 12.20
CA TYR A 270 -4.86 6.08 11.11
C TYR A 270 -3.33 6.08 11.06
N HIS A 271 -2.77 5.07 10.40
CA HIS A 271 -1.32 4.88 10.25
C HIS A 271 -0.63 6.16 9.77
N GLY A 272 -1.01 6.67 8.61
CA GLY A 272 -0.37 7.84 8.02
C GLY A 272 -0.58 9.15 8.79
N GLU A 273 -1.63 9.26 9.62
CA GLU A 273 -1.79 10.42 10.52
C GLU A 273 -0.68 10.44 11.59
N LYS A 274 -0.33 9.28 12.13
CA LYS A 274 0.78 9.11 13.09
C LYS A 274 2.14 9.27 12.41
N VAL A 275 2.30 8.70 11.21
CA VAL A 275 3.52 8.84 10.41
C VAL A 275 3.78 10.30 10.03
N ALA A 276 2.75 11.07 9.65
CA ALA A 276 2.88 12.50 9.36
C ALA A 276 3.42 13.29 10.55
N PHE A 277 2.95 13.00 11.77
CA PHE A 277 3.51 13.60 12.99
C PHE A 277 4.98 13.19 13.19
N GLY A 278 5.29 11.90 12.99
CA GLY A 278 6.66 11.38 13.06
C GLY A 278 7.59 12.06 12.04
N THR A 279 7.10 12.34 10.84
CA THR A 279 7.86 13.05 9.80
C THR A 279 8.26 14.45 10.26
N ILE A 280 7.31 15.21 10.81
CA ILE A 280 7.61 16.56 11.32
C ILE A 280 8.64 16.48 12.47
N THR A 281 8.50 15.52 13.36
CA THR A 281 9.43 15.32 14.47
C THR A 281 10.82 14.94 13.97
N GLN A 282 10.93 14.04 12.98
CA GLN A 282 12.21 13.69 12.35
C GLN A 282 12.88 14.92 11.73
N LEU A 283 12.13 15.76 11.02
CA LEU A 283 12.68 16.99 10.41
C LEU A 283 13.21 17.97 11.45
N VAL A 284 12.55 18.10 12.60
CA VAL A 284 13.04 18.93 13.72
C VAL A 284 14.31 18.33 14.31
N LEU A 285 14.40 17.01 14.46
CA LEU A 285 15.62 16.34 14.93
C LEU A 285 16.80 16.49 13.97
N GLU A 286 16.53 16.56 12.66
CA GLU A 286 17.53 16.79 11.62
C GLU A 286 17.88 18.29 11.43
N ASP A 287 17.35 19.18 12.28
CA ASP A 287 17.46 20.64 12.15
C ASP A 287 16.95 21.18 10.81
N LEU A 288 15.92 20.53 10.27
CA LEU A 288 15.28 20.87 9.00
C LEU A 288 13.84 21.31 9.24
N SER A 289 13.34 22.22 8.41
CA SER A 289 11.93 22.57 8.36
C SER A 289 11.37 22.28 6.95
N LEU A 290 10.08 22.03 6.85
CA LEU A 290 9.40 21.85 5.56
C LEU A 290 9.61 23.04 4.61
N ILE A 291 9.74 24.26 5.16
CA ILE A 291 10.04 25.49 4.38
C ILE A 291 11.42 25.38 3.73
N HIS A 292 12.43 24.92 4.46
CA HIS A 292 13.80 24.77 3.93
C HIS A 292 13.89 23.67 2.85
N ILE A 293 12.95 22.76 2.82
CA ILE A 293 12.90 21.63 1.88
C ILE A 293 12.08 21.97 0.63
N SER A 294 10.98 22.71 0.79
CA SER A 294 10.12 23.12 -0.32
C SER A 294 10.61 24.35 -1.09
N GLU A 295 11.52 25.15 -0.51
CA GLU A 295 12.00 26.40 -1.09
C GLU A 295 13.45 26.43 -1.65
N PRO A 296 14.25 25.34 -1.67
CA PRO A 296 15.61 25.42 -2.22
C PRO A 296 15.64 25.81 -3.71
N THR A 297 14.53 25.67 -4.41
CA THR A 297 14.37 26.07 -5.82
C THR A 297 14.07 27.55 -6.02
N ARG A 298 13.55 28.26 -5.02
CA ARG A 298 13.29 29.71 -5.14
C ARG A 298 14.49 30.57 -4.81
N LEU A 299 15.37 30.10 -3.93
CA LEU A 299 16.61 30.85 -3.56
C LEU A 299 17.74 30.71 -4.59
N GLY A 300 17.69 29.77 -5.52
CA GLY A 300 18.65 29.59 -6.61
C GLY A 300 18.30 30.32 -7.91
N MET A 301 17.23 31.12 -7.91
CA MET A 301 16.76 31.91 -9.07
C MET A 301 16.90 33.42 -8.85
N ILE A 302 17.74 33.87 -7.91
CA ILE A 302 18.11 35.29 -7.79
C ILE A 302 19.57 35.45 -8.16
#